data_d758e80dada16e34519d8c1d2efa245c
#
_entry.id   d758e80dada16e34519d8c1d2efa245c
#
_cell.length_a   1.000
_cell.length_b   1.000
_cell.length_c   1.000
_cell.angle_alpha   90.00
_cell.angle_beta   90.00
_cell.angle_gamma   90.00
#
_symmetry.space_group_name_H-M   'P 1'
#
loop_
_entity.id
_entity.type
_entity.pdbx_description
1 polymer ?
#
loop_
_entity_poly.entity_id
_entity_poly.type
_entity_poly.pdbx_seq_one_letter_code
_entity_poly.pdbx_strand_id
1 'polypeptide(L)'
;MLTSKDSVIGILAALQTRSRSGKGQRIEVNLLSSLLSSLTNQASAYLATGRSPERMGNQHPSIAPYETLRCKDGYLAVCCGNDTQFRRLAAVLEIPYLAEDSRFVTNAARVAHRADLVAAMEEMLRRDTTDVWAARLTDVEVSAGKSARLARQSTWRPHSTWTRSSHSVTRRARRFGIRSRTRQRP
;
A
#
# COMPACT_ATOMS: atom_id res chain seq x y z
N MET A 1 -17.16 3.01 -0.26
CA MET A 1 -16.29 1.96 -0.84
C MET A 1 -15.86 0.89 0.17
N LEU A 2 -15.38 1.20 1.38
CA LEU A 2 -15.02 0.20 2.41
C LEU A 2 -16.22 -0.69 2.77
N THR A 3 -17.31 -0.09 3.19
CA THR A 3 -18.56 -0.78 3.55
C THR A 3 -19.09 -1.68 2.41
N SER A 4 -18.96 -1.24 1.15
CA SER A 4 -19.38 -2.07 0.01
C SER A 4 -18.52 -3.32 -0.14
N LYS A 5 -17.22 -3.25 0.16
CA LYS A 5 -16.35 -4.45 0.18
C LYS A 5 -16.74 -5.40 1.31
N ASP A 6 -16.97 -4.87 2.50
CA ASP A 6 -17.38 -5.68 3.66
C ASP A 6 -18.76 -6.35 3.40
N SER A 7 -19.68 -5.62 2.74
CA SER A 7 -20.97 -6.19 2.31
C SER A 7 -20.79 -7.36 1.35
N VAL A 8 -19.91 -7.22 0.34
CA VAL A 8 -19.63 -8.31 -0.60
C VAL A 8 -19.03 -9.53 0.11
N ILE A 9 -18.06 -9.31 1.01
CA ILE A 9 -17.43 -10.38 1.80
C ILE A 9 -18.49 -11.09 2.65
N GLY A 10 -19.32 -10.33 3.36
CA GLY A 10 -20.40 -10.89 4.18
C GLY A 10 -21.41 -11.70 3.37
N ILE A 11 -21.83 -11.18 2.20
CA ILE A 11 -22.78 -11.89 1.32
C ILE A 11 -22.16 -13.20 0.80
N LEU A 12 -20.91 -13.19 0.37
CA LEU A 12 -20.24 -14.40 -0.11
C LEU A 12 -20.09 -15.45 0.99
N ALA A 13 -19.72 -15.04 2.21
CA ALA A 13 -19.64 -15.92 3.37
C ALA A 13 -21.01 -16.53 3.72
N ALA A 14 -22.07 -15.72 3.70
CA ALA A 14 -23.42 -16.18 3.96
C ALA A 14 -23.92 -17.16 2.89
N LEU A 15 -23.64 -16.92 1.62
CA LEU A 15 -23.97 -17.85 0.53
C LEU A 15 -23.23 -19.18 0.67
N GLN A 16 -21.96 -19.15 1.05
CA GLN A 16 -21.17 -20.35 1.32
C GLN A 16 -21.73 -21.15 2.50
N THR A 17 -22.13 -20.47 3.56
CA THR A 17 -22.78 -21.11 4.71
C THR A 17 -24.13 -21.72 4.32
N ARG A 18 -24.95 -20.98 3.55
CA ARG A 18 -26.24 -21.44 3.06
C ARG A 18 -26.11 -22.69 2.17
N SER A 19 -25.09 -22.81 1.36
CA SER A 19 -24.87 -23.97 0.49
C SER A 19 -24.61 -25.26 1.28
N ARG A 20 -24.12 -25.13 2.52
CA ARG A 20 -23.84 -26.28 3.42
C ARG A 20 -25.03 -26.58 4.37
N SER A 21 -25.62 -25.51 4.92
CA SER A 21 -26.65 -25.64 5.98
C SER A 21 -28.09 -25.61 5.47
N GLY A 22 -28.31 -25.18 4.22
CA GLY A 22 -29.64 -24.92 3.65
C GLY A 22 -30.32 -23.65 4.23
N LYS A 23 -29.73 -22.99 5.22
CA LYS A 23 -30.34 -21.86 5.94
C LYS A 23 -29.71 -20.54 5.53
N GLY A 24 -30.55 -19.53 5.27
CA GLY A 24 -30.12 -18.14 5.10
C GLY A 24 -29.81 -17.47 6.44
N GLN A 25 -29.09 -16.35 6.38
CA GLN A 25 -28.79 -15.54 7.55
C GLN A 25 -28.86 -14.04 7.22
N ARG A 26 -29.14 -13.23 8.22
CA ARG A 26 -29.06 -11.77 8.13
C ARG A 26 -27.61 -11.33 8.21
N ILE A 27 -27.24 -10.33 7.40
CA ILE A 27 -25.93 -9.71 7.40
C ILE A 27 -26.12 -8.24 7.74
N GLU A 28 -25.38 -7.76 8.72
CA GLU A 28 -25.36 -6.35 9.10
C GLU A 28 -23.98 -5.77 8.85
N VAL A 29 -23.95 -4.66 8.11
CA VAL A 29 -22.74 -3.88 7.83
C VAL A 29 -23.07 -2.41 8.02
N ASN A 30 -22.19 -1.68 8.71
CA ASN A 30 -22.37 -0.24 8.91
C ASN A 30 -21.10 0.54 8.57
N LEU A 31 -21.27 1.81 8.23
CA LEU A 31 -20.19 2.70 7.80
C LEU A 31 -19.11 2.88 8.86
N LEU A 32 -19.51 3.07 10.12
CA LEU A 32 -18.59 3.36 11.21
C LEU A 32 -17.67 2.16 11.50
N SER A 33 -18.24 0.96 11.60
CA SER A 33 -17.43 -0.26 11.84
C SER A 33 -16.45 -0.53 10.70
N SER A 34 -16.90 -0.35 9.44
CA SER A 34 -16.02 -0.47 8.27
C SER A 34 -14.90 0.57 8.27
N LEU A 35 -15.18 1.79 8.70
CA LEU A 35 -14.17 2.84 8.83
C LEU A 35 -13.17 2.49 9.95
N LEU A 36 -13.66 2.15 11.13
CA LEU A 36 -12.81 1.83 12.28
C LEU A 36 -11.89 0.63 12.01
N SER A 37 -12.40 -0.42 11.35
CA SER A 37 -11.59 -1.58 10.96
C SER A 37 -10.47 -1.22 9.96
N SER A 38 -10.64 -0.13 9.21
CA SER A 38 -9.69 0.35 8.20
C SER A 38 -8.58 1.23 8.77
N LEU A 39 -8.68 1.67 10.04
CA LEU A 39 -7.67 2.52 10.68
C LEU A 39 -6.36 1.76 10.99
N THR A 40 -6.40 0.43 10.98
CA THR A 40 -5.23 -0.47 11.12
C THR A 40 -4.25 -0.03 12.22
N ASN A 41 -3.02 0.34 11.88
CA ASN A 41 -1.98 0.75 12.80
C ASN A 41 -2.31 2.03 13.60
N GLN A 42 -3.12 2.95 13.07
CA GLN A 42 -3.52 4.16 13.79
C GLN A 42 -4.43 3.82 14.97
N ALA A 43 -5.41 2.94 14.76
CA ALA A 43 -6.27 2.47 15.85
C ALA A 43 -5.46 1.69 16.92
N SER A 44 -4.57 0.80 16.47
CA SER A 44 -3.70 0.03 17.38
C SER A 44 -2.77 0.93 18.20
N ALA A 45 -2.20 1.96 17.60
CA ALA A 45 -1.36 2.93 18.29
C ALA A 45 -2.15 3.72 19.33
N TYR A 46 -3.37 4.17 18.99
CA TYR A 46 -4.25 4.85 19.94
C TYR A 46 -4.61 3.96 21.14
N LEU A 47 -5.02 2.72 20.87
CA LEU A 47 -5.38 1.77 21.93
C LEU A 47 -4.20 1.45 22.88
N ALA A 48 -2.98 1.42 22.33
CA ALA A 48 -1.79 1.14 23.12
C ALA A 48 -1.27 2.34 23.91
N THR A 49 -1.44 3.57 23.40
CA THR A 49 -0.80 4.76 23.97
C THR A 49 -1.77 5.80 24.56
N GLY A 50 -3.06 5.70 24.22
CA GLY A 50 -4.08 6.72 24.54
C GLY A 50 -3.91 8.04 23.76
N ARG A 51 -2.94 8.15 22.85
CA ARG A 51 -2.69 9.37 22.08
C ARG A 51 -3.39 9.31 20.73
N SER A 52 -4.23 10.31 20.45
CA SER A 52 -4.87 10.44 19.15
C SER A 52 -3.85 10.71 18.06
N PRO A 53 -3.97 10.06 16.89
CA PRO A 53 -3.09 10.32 15.76
C PRO A 53 -3.27 11.75 15.23
N GLU A 54 -2.15 12.36 14.84
CA GLU A 54 -2.11 13.69 14.23
C GLU A 54 -2.11 13.61 12.70
N ARG A 55 -2.21 14.77 12.04
CA ARG A 55 -2.08 14.85 10.59
C ARG A 55 -0.62 14.72 10.18
N MET A 56 -0.27 13.61 9.53
CA MET A 56 1.10 13.28 9.13
C MET A 56 1.34 13.38 7.62
N GLY A 57 0.34 13.80 6.84
CA GLY A 57 0.46 13.74 5.38
C GLY A 57 0.61 12.29 4.89
N ASN A 58 1.69 12.02 4.16
CA ASN A 58 2.02 10.68 3.65
C ASN A 58 3.13 9.97 4.43
N GLN A 59 3.52 10.51 5.58
CA GLN A 59 4.56 9.96 6.42
C GLN A 59 4.06 8.72 7.17
N HIS A 60 4.90 7.69 7.28
CA HIS A 60 4.60 6.56 8.13
C HIS A 60 4.83 6.91 9.61
N PRO A 61 3.89 6.60 10.53
CA PRO A 61 3.99 7.03 11.93
C PRO A 61 5.19 6.46 12.69
N SER A 62 5.64 5.27 12.33
CA SER A 62 6.65 4.53 13.10
C SER A 62 7.88 4.08 12.30
N ILE A 63 7.99 4.49 11.04
CA ILE A 63 9.13 4.14 10.16
C ILE A 63 9.63 5.41 9.45
N ALA A 64 10.96 5.58 9.40
CA ALA A 64 11.61 6.67 8.68
C ALA A 64 12.91 6.19 8.01
N PRO A 65 13.15 6.57 6.73
CA PRO A 65 12.23 7.28 5.83
C PRO A 65 11.18 6.32 5.23
N TYR A 66 9.91 6.71 5.30
CA TYR A 66 8.82 6.05 4.61
C TYR A 66 7.77 7.11 4.26
N GLU A 67 8.01 7.79 3.14
CA GLU A 67 7.23 8.96 2.70
C GLU A 67 7.61 9.38 1.28
N THR A 68 6.98 10.43 0.76
CA THR A 68 7.39 11.03 -0.52
C THR A 68 8.39 12.16 -0.29
N LEU A 69 9.50 12.12 -1.00
CA LEU A 69 10.61 13.06 -0.93
C LEU A 69 10.76 13.82 -2.24
N ARG A 70 11.20 15.06 -2.18
CA ARG A 70 11.33 15.94 -3.33
C ARG A 70 12.62 15.65 -4.09
N CYS A 71 12.49 15.40 -5.40
CA CYS A 71 13.57 15.29 -6.37
C CYS A 71 13.60 16.51 -7.29
N LYS A 72 14.52 16.52 -8.25
CA LYS A 72 14.67 17.58 -9.26
C LYS A 72 13.40 17.85 -10.05
N ASP A 73 12.69 16.80 -10.46
CA ASP A 73 11.55 16.84 -11.40
C ASP A 73 10.20 16.46 -10.79
N GLY A 74 10.15 16.17 -9.47
CA GLY A 74 8.91 15.73 -8.81
C GLY A 74 9.14 15.11 -7.46
N TYR A 75 8.31 14.12 -7.13
CA TYR A 75 8.34 13.43 -5.85
C TYR A 75 8.59 11.93 -6.03
N LEU A 76 9.47 11.39 -5.22
CA LEU A 76 9.83 9.99 -5.11
C LEU A 76 9.26 9.43 -3.81
N ALA A 77 8.41 8.41 -3.88
CA ALA A 77 8.04 7.64 -2.71
C ALA A 77 9.19 6.69 -2.35
N VAL A 78 9.66 6.76 -1.12
CA VAL A 78 10.72 5.89 -0.58
C VAL A 78 10.15 5.10 0.58
N CYS A 79 10.38 3.79 0.61
CA CYS A 79 9.95 2.90 1.67
C CYS A 79 11.16 2.14 2.22
N CYS A 80 11.73 2.64 3.31
CA CYS A 80 12.90 2.06 3.96
C CYS A 80 12.48 1.40 5.27
N GLY A 81 12.27 0.08 5.24
CA GLY A 81 11.66 -0.66 6.34
C GLY A 81 12.61 -1.10 7.46
N ASN A 82 13.93 -1.01 7.26
CA ASN A 82 14.91 -1.45 8.25
C ASN A 82 16.26 -0.73 8.11
N ASP A 83 17.14 -0.90 9.12
CA ASP A 83 18.42 -0.19 9.18
C ASP A 83 19.40 -0.61 8.09
N THR A 84 19.30 -1.84 7.57
CA THR A 84 20.13 -2.29 6.44
C THR A 84 19.75 -1.57 5.15
N GLN A 85 18.45 -1.42 4.88
CA GLN A 85 17.97 -0.63 3.75
C GLN A 85 18.35 0.85 3.90
N PHE A 86 18.32 1.38 5.13
CA PHE A 86 18.74 2.76 5.37
C PHE A 86 20.22 2.99 5.04
N ARG A 87 21.12 2.07 5.42
CA ARG A 87 22.54 2.14 5.05
C ARG A 87 22.73 2.11 3.53
N ARG A 88 22.01 1.25 2.82
CA ARG A 88 22.05 1.19 1.35
C ARG A 88 21.53 2.48 0.71
N LEU A 89 20.43 3.01 1.23
CA LEU A 89 19.86 4.29 0.81
C LEU A 89 20.84 5.43 0.98
N ALA A 90 21.46 5.56 2.16
CA ALA A 90 22.44 6.58 2.46
C ALA A 90 23.68 6.49 1.54
N ALA A 91 24.11 5.27 1.24
CA ALA A 91 25.23 5.04 0.31
C ALA A 91 24.88 5.50 -1.12
N VAL A 92 23.68 5.13 -1.62
CA VAL A 92 23.22 5.55 -2.97
C VAL A 92 23.05 7.06 -3.07
N LEU A 93 22.63 7.72 -2.00
CA LEU A 93 22.50 9.18 -1.94
C LEU A 93 23.84 9.90 -1.70
N GLU A 94 24.95 9.19 -1.61
CA GLU A 94 26.30 9.74 -1.35
C GLU A 94 26.42 10.45 0.02
N ILE A 95 25.62 10.03 0.99
CA ILE A 95 25.64 10.53 2.38
C ILE A 95 25.77 9.38 3.40
N PRO A 96 26.75 8.45 3.23
CA PRO A 96 26.85 7.26 4.09
C PRO A 96 27.07 7.61 5.57
N TYR A 97 27.64 8.77 5.87
CA TYR A 97 27.83 9.24 7.24
C TYR A 97 26.54 9.38 8.05
N LEU A 98 25.39 9.56 7.39
CA LEU A 98 24.10 9.60 8.08
C LEU A 98 23.75 8.25 8.73
N ALA A 99 24.25 7.15 8.20
CA ALA A 99 24.01 5.83 8.77
C ALA A 99 24.81 5.57 10.06
N GLU A 100 25.80 6.40 10.35
CA GLU A 100 26.65 6.35 11.54
C GLU A 100 26.29 7.47 12.56
N ASP A 101 25.50 8.45 12.14
CA ASP A 101 25.04 9.54 13.00
C ASP A 101 24.03 9.00 14.04
N SER A 102 24.28 9.30 15.31
CA SER A 102 23.44 8.86 16.43
C SER A 102 21.96 9.24 16.29
N ARG A 103 21.67 10.32 15.56
CA ARG A 103 20.29 10.77 15.25
C ARG A 103 19.59 9.87 14.24
N PHE A 104 20.33 9.02 13.48
CA PHE A 104 19.76 8.28 12.34
C PHE A 104 20.11 6.80 12.35
N VAL A 105 21.00 6.33 13.20
CA VAL A 105 21.50 4.94 13.24
C VAL A 105 20.39 3.91 13.47
N THR A 106 19.36 4.26 14.25
CA THR A 106 18.19 3.38 14.49
C THR A 106 16.91 3.98 13.91
N ASN A 107 15.94 3.12 13.61
CA ASN A 107 14.65 3.60 13.13
C ASN A 107 13.95 4.55 14.13
N ALA A 108 14.02 4.28 15.43
CA ALA A 108 13.42 5.15 16.46
C ALA A 108 14.08 6.54 16.46
N ALA A 109 15.40 6.60 16.33
CA ALA A 109 16.15 7.85 16.24
C ALA A 109 15.78 8.62 14.96
N ARG A 110 15.67 7.94 13.81
CA ARG A 110 15.23 8.56 12.55
C ARG A 110 13.82 9.13 12.63
N VAL A 111 12.90 8.42 13.29
CA VAL A 111 11.53 8.93 13.51
C VAL A 111 11.53 10.19 14.37
N ALA A 112 12.36 10.23 15.41
CA ALA A 112 12.49 11.39 16.30
C ALA A 112 13.12 12.61 15.59
N HIS A 113 14.06 12.37 14.68
CA HIS A 113 14.79 13.42 13.95
C HIS A 113 14.41 13.48 12.46
N ARG A 114 13.14 13.15 12.14
CA ARG A 114 12.64 13.00 10.76
C ARG A 114 12.88 14.26 9.91
N ALA A 115 12.64 15.45 10.45
CA ALA A 115 12.77 16.68 9.70
C ALA A 115 14.20 16.88 9.18
N ASP A 116 15.20 16.66 10.04
CA ASP A 116 16.62 16.78 9.69
C ASP A 116 17.01 15.71 8.65
N LEU A 117 16.52 14.48 8.83
CA LEU A 117 16.76 13.39 7.90
C LEU A 117 16.21 13.71 6.50
N VAL A 118 14.95 14.14 6.44
CA VAL A 118 14.29 14.50 5.17
C VAL A 118 15.00 15.64 4.48
N ALA A 119 15.41 16.69 5.22
CA ALA A 119 16.15 17.81 4.66
C ALA A 119 17.47 17.37 4.02
N ALA A 120 18.26 16.55 4.72
CA ALA A 120 19.52 16.03 4.22
C ALA A 120 19.34 15.14 2.97
N MET A 121 18.32 14.28 2.97
CA MET A 121 18.03 13.42 1.82
C MET A 121 17.53 14.20 0.61
N GLU A 122 16.63 15.17 0.81
CA GLU A 122 16.11 15.99 -0.29
C GLU A 122 17.16 16.87 -0.94
N GLU A 123 18.15 17.32 -0.20
CA GLU A 123 19.30 18.05 -0.76
C GLU A 123 20.01 17.22 -1.84
N MET A 124 20.23 15.93 -1.58
CA MET A 124 20.84 15.02 -2.54
C MET A 124 19.88 14.62 -3.66
N LEU A 125 18.64 14.31 -3.32
CA LEU A 125 17.63 13.88 -4.29
C LEU A 125 17.32 14.94 -5.35
N ARG A 126 17.47 16.23 -5.04
CA ARG A 126 17.30 17.34 -5.99
C ARG A 126 18.38 17.39 -7.09
N ARG A 127 19.47 16.64 -6.95
CA ARG A 127 20.55 16.59 -7.96
C ARG A 127 20.15 15.85 -9.22
N ASP A 128 19.20 14.90 -9.09
CA ASP A 128 18.79 14.05 -10.22
C ASP A 128 17.26 13.85 -10.29
N THR A 129 16.80 13.21 -11.37
CA THR A 129 15.39 12.96 -11.63
C THR A 129 14.85 11.81 -10.80
N THR A 130 13.52 11.77 -10.63
CA THR A 130 12.83 10.69 -9.94
C THR A 130 13.05 9.32 -10.57
N ASP A 131 13.17 9.25 -11.90
CA ASP A 131 13.37 7.99 -12.63
C ASP A 131 14.78 7.43 -12.38
N VAL A 132 15.80 8.30 -12.34
CA VAL A 132 17.19 7.90 -12.04
C VAL A 132 17.30 7.38 -10.61
N TRP A 133 16.75 8.12 -9.63
CA TRP A 133 16.80 7.70 -8.23
C TRP A 133 15.99 6.41 -7.99
N ALA A 134 14.82 6.26 -8.62
CA ALA A 134 14.03 5.03 -8.50
C ALA A 134 14.81 3.81 -9.00
N ALA A 135 15.51 3.92 -10.13
CA ALA A 135 16.35 2.85 -10.66
C ALA A 135 17.49 2.51 -9.69
N ARG A 136 18.31 3.50 -9.30
CA ARG A 136 19.46 3.31 -8.38
C ARG A 136 19.05 2.67 -7.05
N LEU A 137 17.91 3.08 -6.48
CA LEU A 137 17.43 2.54 -5.21
C LEU A 137 16.88 1.12 -5.35
N THR A 138 16.19 0.83 -6.46
CA THR A 138 15.70 -0.53 -6.76
C THR A 138 16.86 -1.51 -6.91
N ASP A 139 17.96 -1.13 -7.55
CA ASP A 139 19.14 -1.97 -7.75
C ASP A 139 19.78 -2.41 -6.41
N VAL A 140 19.59 -1.62 -5.35
CA VAL A 140 20.09 -1.94 -4.00
C VAL A 140 18.97 -2.44 -3.06
N GLU A 141 17.87 -2.90 -3.61
CA GLU A 141 16.71 -3.47 -2.87
C GLU A 141 16.06 -2.49 -1.87
N VAL A 142 16.10 -1.20 -2.17
CA VAL A 142 15.33 -0.17 -1.47
C VAL A 142 14.10 0.16 -2.32
N SER A 143 12.91 -0.07 -1.76
CA SER A 143 11.67 0.21 -2.48
C SER A 143 11.50 1.70 -2.69
N ALA A 144 11.49 2.11 -3.95
CA ALA A 144 11.24 3.48 -4.36
C ALA A 144 10.41 3.55 -5.63
N GLY A 145 9.62 4.61 -5.77
CA GLY A 145 8.77 4.77 -6.93
C GLY A 145 8.35 6.23 -7.15
N LYS A 146 8.21 6.60 -8.42
CA LYS A 146 7.77 7.95 -8.82
C LYS A 146 6.34 8.21 -8.38
N SER A 147 6.09 9.33 -7.73
CA SER A 147 4.74 9.82 -7.52
C SER A 147 4.15 10.30 -8.86
N ALA A 148 3.09 9.67 -9.33
CA ALA A 148 2.49 9.96 -10.63
C ALA A 148 1.06 10.49 -10.48
N ARG A 149 0.64 11.36 -11.41
CA ARG A 149 -0.77 11.76 -11.54
C ARG A 149 -1.57 10.61 -12.13
N LEU A 150 -2.84 10.46 -11.73
CA LEU A 150 -3.77 9.42 -12.22
C LEU A 150 -3.83 9.33 -13.75
N ALA A 151 -3.74 10.45 -14.47
CA ALA A 151 -3.74 10.48 -15.92
C ALA A 151 -2.56 9.72 -16.57
N ARG A 152 -1.42 9.59 -15.85
CA ARG A 152 -0.27 8.78 -16.31
C ARG A 152 -0.42 7.30 -16.01
N GLN A 153 -1.23 6.94 -15.02
CA GLN A 153 -1.49 5.53 -14.65
C GLN A 153 -2.46 4.85 -15.62
N SER A 154 -3.18 5.60 -16.47
CA SER A 154 -4.05 5.02 -17.52
C SER A 154 -3.26 4.22 -18.57
N THR A 155 -1.94 4.36 -18.65
CA THR A 155 -1.05 3.55 -19.49
C THR A 155 -0.52 2.30 -18.77
N TRP A 156 -0.90 2.07 -17.52
CA TRP A 156 -0.52 0.88 -16.78
C TRP A 156 -1.12 -0.35 -17.48
N ARG A 157 -0.28 -1.14 -18.10
CA ARG A 157 -0.66 -2.46 -18.62
C ARG A 157 -0.47 -3.47 -17.49
N PRO A 158 -1.50 -4.22 -17.08
CA PRO A 158 -1.31 -5.32 -16.15
C PRO A 158 -0.27 -6.26 -16.77
N HIS A 159 0.75 -6.63 -16.01
CA HIS A 159 1.67 -7.67 -16.44
C HIS A 159 0.86 -8.88 -16.92
N SER A 160 1.25 -9.47 -18.03
CA SER A 160 0.55 -10.53 -18.76
C SER A 160 0.32 -11.84 -17.98
N THR A 161 0.69 -11.91 -16.70
CA THR A 161 0.42 -13.03 -15.79
C THR A 161 -1.04 -13.09 -15.30
N TRP A 162 -1.85 -12.04 -15.48
CA TRP A 162 -3.30 -12.10 -15.34
C TRP A 162 -3.96 -12.48 -16.67
N THR A 163 -3.54 -13.58 -17.29
CA THR A 163 -4.35 -14.22 -18.30
C THR A 163 -5.63 -14.68 -17.63
N ARG A 164 -6.74 -14.04 -18.03
CA ARG A 164 -8.07 -14.56 -17.74
C ARG A 164 -8.09 -16.02 -18.16
N SER A 165 -8.06 -16.94 -17.23
CA SER A 165 -8.49 -18.29 -17.51
C SER A 165 -10.02 -18.28 -17.63
N SER A 166 -10.52 -17.64 -18.68
CA SER A 166 -11.94 -17.63 -19.03
C SER A 166 -12.47 -19.02 -19.36
N HIS A 167 -11.60 -20.03 -19.44
CA HIS A 167 -11.96 -21.40 -19.80
C HIS A 167 -12.35 -22.30 -18.61
N SER A 168 -12.05 -21.91 -17.36
CA SER A 168 -12.36 -22.78 -16.21
C SER A 168 -13.73 -22.53 -15.56
N VAL A 169 -14.29 -21.33 -15.72
CA VAL A 169 -15.58 -20.98 -15.13
C VAL A 169 -16.73 -21.64 -15.89
N THR A 170 -16.64 -21.73 -17.23
CA THR A 170 -17.70 -22.32 -18.07
C THR A 170 -17.78 -23.85 -17.93
N ARG A 171 -16.67 -24.54 -17.67
CA ARG A 171 -16.69 -26.01 -17.46
C ARG A 171 -17.23 -26.40 -16.09
N ARG A 172 -17.04 -25.59 -15.04
CA ARG A 172 -17.61 -25.89 -13.71
C ARG A 172 -19.10 -25.59 -13.63
N ALA A 173 -19.60 -24.57 -14.35
CA ALA A 173 -21.03 -24.25 -14.36
C ALA A 173 -21.87 -25.37 -14.97
N ARG A 174 -21.35 -26.09 -15.98
CA ARG A 174 -22.02 -27.26 -16.57
C ARG A 174 -22.10 -28.45 -15.62
N ARG A 175 -21.19 -28.58 -14.66
CA ARG A 175 -21.19 -29.70 -13.69
C ARG A 175 -22.24 -29.52 -12.58
N PHE A 176 -22.76 -28.32 -12.40
CA PHE A 176 -23.77 -27.97 -11.38
C PHE A 176 -25.17 -27.72 -11.95
N GLY A 177 -25.45 -28.05 -13.21
CA GLY A 177 -26.81 -28.03 -13.79
C GLY A 177 -27.45 -26.64 -13.90
N ILE A 178 -26.67 -25.54 -13.87
CA ILE A 178 -27.21 -24.20 -13.99
C ILE A 178 -27.46 -23.93 -15.48
N ARG A 179 -28.71 -24.06 -15.92
CA ARG A 179 -29.15 -23.68 -17.26
C ARG A 179 -29.21 -22.15 -17.34
N SER A 180 -28.42 -21.54 -18.22
CA SER A 180 -28.57 -20.13 -18.59
C SER A 180 -29.83 -19.99 -19.45
N ARG A 181 -30.89 -19.34 -18.93
CA ARG A 181 -32.02 -18.88 -19.75
C ARG A 181 -31.56 -17.58 -20.45
N THR A 182 -31.11 -17.67 -21.66
CA THR A 182 -31.03 -16.53 -22.58
C THR A 182 -32.46 -16.10 -22.95
N ARG A 183 -32.95 -15.00 -22.39
CA ARG A 183 -34.14 -14.32 -22.92
C ARG A 183 -33.72 -13.62 -24.21
N GLN A 184 -34.15 -14.14 -25.34
CA GLN A 184 -34.28 -13.36 -26.56
C GLN A 184 -35.46 -12.38 -26.34
N ARG A 185 -35.22 -11.11 -26.51
CA ARG A 185 -36.29 -10.09 -26.69
C ARG A 185 -36.52 -9.93 -28.18
N PRO A 186 -37.81 -9.73 -28.56
CA PRO A 186 -38.20 -9.44 -29.94
C PRO A 186 -37.66 -8.09 -30.42
#